data_d552259bea3f64f9441695c9643680b4
#
_entry.id   d552259bea3f64f9441695c9643680b4
#
_cell.length_a   1.000
_cell.length_b   1.000
_cell.length_c   1.000
_cell.angle_alpha   90.00
_cell.angle_beta   90.00
_cell.angle_gamma   90.00
#
_symmetry.space_group_name_H-M   'P 1'
#
loop_
_entity.id
_entity.type
_entity.pdbx_description
1 polymer ?
#
loop_
_entity_poly.entity_id
_entity_poly.type
_entity_poly.pdbx_seq_one_letter_code
_entity_poly.pdbx_strand_id
1 'polypeptide(L)'
;MKGILKAFFTSIVCSAVFLAAAYVYLNMEVKSEKTEAKDYSVPYTQSSPDDCGVLVAFPDKSGCLIYFDFTNSSITALFCNDVDTVQKQYKGYSVDYNLEADYNLLSGIIDRCGGIDLDITESVLRYTGFQITDILSTKVDTSTIRVLIAKAVFKAISENGIDSELLVYVIENSNTDLTVPVCLNWHEYLKDMCQNATVIN
;
A
#
# COMPACT_ATOMS: atom_id res chain seq x y z
N MET A 1 16.60 20.24 57.79
CA MET A 1 15.37 19.54 57.40
C MET A 1 14.27 20.41 56.79
N LYS A 2 14.02 21.65 57.27
CA LYS A 2 12.94 22.51 56.70
C LYS A 2 13.11 22.88 55.20
N GLY A 3 14.34 22.98 54.68
CA GLY A 3 14.58 23.31 53.25
C GLY A 3 14.29 22.20 52.27
N ILE A 4 14.61 20.95 52.65
CA ILE A 4 14.39 19.76 51.81
C ILE A 4 12.89 19.50 51.68
N LEU A 5 12.13 19.65 52.75
CA LEU A 5 10.68 19.49 52.75
C LEU A 5 9.99 20.53 51.85
N LYS A 6 10.45 21.80 51.88
CA LYS A 6 9.96 22.85 50.97
C LYS A 6 10.23 22.52 49.49
N ALA A 7 11.47 22.10 49.17
CA ALA A 7 11.82 21.75 47.80
C ALA A 7 10.98 20.56 47.29
N PHE A 8 10.75 19.56 48.13
CA PHE A 8 9.91 18.40 47.78
C PHE A 8 8.45 18.78 47.51
N PHE A 9 7.86 19.61 48.37
CA PHE A 9 6.49 20.12 48.17
C PHE A 9 6.38 20.99 46.91
N THR A 10 7.37 21.85 46.64
CA THR A 10 7.37 22.69 45.43
C THR A 10 7.44 21.81 44.16
N SER A 11 8.24 20.73 44.17
CA SER A 11 8.35 19.81 43.06
C SER A 11 7.03 19.06 42.78
N ILE A 12 6.35 18.61 43.84
CA ILE A 12 5.04 17.94 43.70
C ILE A 12 3.99 18.90 43.13
N VAL A 13 3.95 20.14 43.60
CA VAL A 13 2.99 21.13 43.10
C VAL A 13 3.26 21.47 41.63
N CYS A 14 4.52 21.66 41.23
CA CYS A 14 4.88 21.89 39.84
C CYS A 14 4.50 20.72 38.95
N SER A 15 4.75 19.47 39.37
CA SER A 15 4.38 18.28 38.61
C SER A 15 2.86 18.14 38.45
N ALA A 16 2.10 18.45 39.51
CA ALA A 16 0.63 18.43 39.45
C ALA A 16 0.07 19.49 38.49
N VAL A 17 0.66 20.69 38.46
CA VAL A 17 0.29 21.77 37.55
C VAL A 17 0.58 21.37 36.11
N PHE A 18 1.75 20.74 35.84
CA PHE A 18 2.11 20.24 34.51
C PHE A 18 1.15 19.15 34.02
N LEU A 19 0.81 18.20 34.91
CA LEU A 19 -0.18 17.12 34.55
C LEU A 19 -1.57 17.69 34.30
N ALA A 20 -2.01 18.66 35.08
CA ALA A 20 -3.29 19.33 34.86
C ALA A 20 -3.31 20.11 33.53
N ALA A 21 -2.23 20.82 33.19
CA ALA A 21 -2.09 21.55 31.95
C ALA A 21 -2.09 20.59 30.74
N ALA A 22 -1.35 19.48 30.83
CA ALA A 22 -1.33 18.45 29.80
C ALA A 22 -2.71 17.79 29.62
N TYR A 23 -3.41 17.52 30.72
CA TYR A 23 -4.77 16.97 30.66
C TYR A 23 -5.76 17.93 30.02
N VAL A 24 -5.68 19.23 30.33
CA VAL A 24 -6.52 20.26 29.70
C VAL A 24 -6.20 20.38 28.23
N TYR A 25 -4.91 20.38 27.85
CA TYR A 25 -4.47 20.47 26.46
C TYR A 25 -4.99 19.29 25.62
N LEU A 26 -4.79 18.06 26.10
CA LEU A 26 -5.30 16.86 25.45
C LEU A 26 -6.84 16.84 25.31
N ASN A 27 -7.57 17.32 26.34
CA ASN A 27 -9.03 17.41 26.25
C ASN A 27 -9.50 18.56 25.35
N MET A 28 -8.70 19.61 25.15
CA MET A 28 -9.03 20.68 24.18
C MET A 28 -8.79 20.19 22.73
N GLU A 29 -7.72 19.44 22.46
CA GLU A 29 -7.48 18.82 21.16
C GLU A 29 -8.60 17.82 20.81
N VAL A 30 -8.93 16.91 21.72
CA VAL A 30 -10.02 15.94 21.52
C VAL A 30 -11.39 16.61 21.33
N LYS A 31 -11.63 17.80 21.96
CA LYS A 31 -12.86 18.56 21.72
C LYS A 31 -12.83 19.35 20.41
N SER A 32 -11.67 19.81 19.98
CA SER A 32 -11.50 20.50 18.69
C SER A 32 -11.77 19.57 17.51
N GLU A 33 -11.31 18.31 17.59
CA GLU A 33 -11.63 17.32 16.56
C GLU A 33 -13.10 16.88 16.54
N LYS A 34 -13.80 16.97 17.66
CA LYS A 34 -15.24 16.63 17.72
C LYS A 34 -16.19 17.72 17.21
N THR A 35 -15.71 18.93 16.96
CA THR A 35 -16.61 20.07 16.64
C THR A 35 -16.76 20.32 15.14
N GLU A 36 -16.05 19.58 14.26
CA GLU A 36 -16.20 19.64 12.80
C GLU A 36 -16.35 18.26 12.13
N ALA A 37 -16.99 17.32 12.78
CA ALA A 37 -17.67 16.28 12.02
C ALA A 37 -18.90 16.95 11.36
N LYS A 38 -18.66 17.77 10.32
CA LYS A 38 -19.68 18.03 9.31
C LYS A 38 -20.11 16.68 8.82
N ASP A 39 -21.36 16.34 9.15
CA ASP A 39 -22.08 15.21 8.60
C ASP A 39 -22.16 15.41 7.08
N TYR A 40 -21.08 14.98 6.37
CA TYR A 40 -21.12 14.76 4.96
C TYR A 40 -21.83 13.44 4.71
N SER A 41 -23.10 13.38 5.09
CA SER A 41 -24.03 12.45 4.48
C SER A 41 -24.33 12.93 3.05
N VAL A 42 -23.29 13.00 2.24
CA VAL A 42 -23.46 12.83 0.80
C VAL A 42 -23.92 11.38 0.68
N PRO A 43 -25.12 11.13 0.09
CA PRO A 43 -25.48 9.76 -0.23
C PRO A 43 -24.37 9.27 -1.16
N TYR A 44 -23.48 8.46 -0.63
CA TYR A 44 -22.45 7.76 -1.38
C TYR A 44 -23.23 6.74 -2.22
N THR A 45 -23.70 7.18 -3.37
CA THR A 45 -24.06 6.24 -4.42
C THR A 45 -22.75 5.58 -4.79
N GLN A 46 -22.55 4.39 -4.26
CA GLN A 46 -21.42 3.54 -4.53
C GLN A 46 -21.53 3.11 -6.01
N SER A 47 -21.18 4.02 -6.92
CA SER A 47 -20.90 3.63 -8.29
C SER A 47 -19.65 2.78 -8.23
N SER A 48 -19.67 1.62 -8.89
CA SER A 48 -18.45 0.83 -9.09
C SER A 48 -17.37 1.76 -9.62
N PRO A 49 -16.11 1.60 -9.18
CA PRO A 49 -15.00 2.36 -9.74
C PRO A 49 -14.94 2.20 -11.26
N ASP A 50 -14.49 3.23 -11.97
CA ASP A 50 -14.22 3.13 -13.39
C ASP A 50 -12.97 2.27 -13.63
N ASP A 51 -12.96 1.53 -14.75
CA ASP A 51 -11.81 0.77 -15.17
C ASP A 51 -10.59 1.68 -15.36
N CYS A 52 -9.43 1.27 -14.86
CA CYS A 52 -8.25 2.13 -14.90
C CYS A 52 -6.93 1.34 -14.90
N GLY A 53 -5.87 1.97 -15.42
CA GLY A 53 -4.52 1.45 -15.45
C GLY A 53 -3.57 2.20 -14.53
N VAL A 54 -2.79 1.46 -13.74
CA VAL A 54 -1.72 1.98 -12.87
C VAL A 54 -0.38 1.49 -13.42
N LEU A 55 0.45 2.42 -13.90
CA LEU A 55 1.81 2.11 -14.33
C LEU A 55 2.74 2.13 -13.11
N VAL A 56 3.22 0.96 -12.73
CA VAL A 56 4.23 0.79 -11.67
C VAL A 56 5.61 0.82 -12.30
N ALA A 57 6.43 1.80 -11.94
CA ALA A 57 7.79 1.98 -12.42
C ALA A 57 8.82 1.61 -11.35
N PHE A 58 9.87 0.86 -11.72
CA PHE A 58 10.98 0.50 -10.85
C PHE A 58 12.25 1.31 -11.19
N PRO A 59 13.24 1.41 -10.26
CA PRO A 59 14.44 2.22 -10.46
C PRO A 59 15.31 1.78 -11.65
N ASP A 60 15.20 0.53 -12.07
CA ASP A 60 15.92 -0.04 -13.24
C ASP A 60 15.21 0.24 -14.57
N LYS A 61 14.22 1.15 -14.57
CA LYS A 61 13.34 1.51 -15.69
C LYS A 61 12.40 0.41 -16.15
N SER A 62 12.44 -0.77 -15.56
CA SER A 62 11.40 -1.77 -15.81
C SER A 62 10.09 -1.37 -15.14
N GLY A 63 8.99 -1.92 -15.58
CA GLY A 63 7.70 -1.64 -14.97
C GLY A 63 6.64 -2.67 -15.27
N CYS A 64 5.47 -2.41 -14.72
CA CYS A 64 4.29 -3.22 -14.92
C CYS A 64 3.07 -2.30 -14.99
N LEU A 65 2.31 -2.36 -16.07
CA LEU A 65 0.98 -1.77 -16.11
C LEU A 65 0.00 -2.75 -15.48
N ILE A 66 -0.62 -2.36 -14.39
CA ILE A 66 -1.69 -3.11 -13.72
C ILE A 66 -3.01 -2.47 -14.12
N TYR A 67 -3.77 -3.14 -14.97
CA TYR A 67 -5.08 -2.68 -15.41
C TYR A 67 -6.18 -3.34 -14.58
N PHE A 68 -7.01 -2.53 -13.97
CA PHE A 68 -8.16 -2.91 -13.15
C PHE A 68 -9.42 -2.79 -13.99
N ASP A 69 -10.03 -3.92 -14.31
CA ASP A 69 -11.31 -4.02 -14.99
C ASP A 69 -12.39 -4.32 -13.93
N PHE A 70 -12.97 -3.28 -13.37
CA PHE A 70 -14.01 -3.38 -12.34
C PHE A 70 -15.31 -3.92 -12.90
N THR A 71 -15.55 -3.71 -14.19
CA THR A 71 -16.74 -4.20 -14.90
C THR A 71 -16.75 -5.73 -14.93
N ASN A 72 -15.61 -6.36 -15.21
CA ASN A 72 -15.47 -7.81 -15.30
C ASN A 72 -14.81 -8.44 -14.05
N SER A 73 -14.56 -7.66 -13.01
CA SER A 73 -13.87 -8.07 -11.77
C SER A 73 -12.57 -8.83 -12.07
N SER A 74 -11.70 -8.23 -12.90
CA SER A 74 -10.43 -8.83 -13.27
C SER A 74 -9.25 -7.85 -13.26
N ILE A 75 -8.04 -8.39 -13.14
CA ILE A 75 -6.80 -7.63 -13.22
C ILE A 75 -5.96 -8.18 -14.36
N THR A 76 -5.40 -7.28 -15.18
CA THR A 76 -4.39 -7.62 -16.19
C THR A 76 -3.09 -6.91 -15.85
N ALA A 77 -2.03 -7.67 -15.58
CA ALA A 77 -0.67 -7.14 -15.33
C ALA A 77 0.20 -7.36 -16.57
N LEU A 78 0.73 -6.28 -17.13
CA LEU A 78 1.52 -6.24 -18.36
C LEU A 78 2.91 -5.73 -18.05
N PHE A 79 3.91 -6.58 -18.14
CA PHE A 79 5.30 -6.17 -17.91
C PHE A 79 5.86 -5.39 -19.10
N CYS A 80 6.65 -4.37 -18.80
CA CYS A 80 7.46 -3.61 -19.75
C CYS A 80 8.91 -3.53 -19.29
N ASN A 81 9.81 -3.57 -20.27
CA ASN A 81 11.25 -3.50 -19.99
C ASN A 81 11.76 -2.06 -19.83
N ASP A 82 11.01 -1.08 -20.34
CA ASP A 82 11.34 0.33 -20.28
C ASP A 82 10.06 1.15 -20.16
N VAL A 83 9.81 1.70 -18.96
CA VAL A 83 8.65 2.53 -18.67
C VAL A 83 8.65 3.84 -19.46
N ASP A 84 9.82 4.35 -19.88
CA ASP A 84 9.93 5.57 -20.67
C ASP A 84 9.27 5.40 -22.07
N THR A 85 9.06 4.16 -22.52
CA THR A 85 8.37 3.85 -23.78
C THR A 85 6.86 3.79 -23.64
N VAL A 86 6.36 3.72 -22.40
CA VAL A 86 4.92 3.64 -22.10
C VAL A 86 4.34 5.05 -22.10
N GLN A 87 3.34 5.27 -22.94
CA GLN A 87 2.61 6.54 -23.03
C GLN A 87 1.27 6.41 -22.29
N LYS A 88 0.28 7.19 -22.73
CA LYS A 88 -1.09 7.13 -22.18
C LYS A 88 -1.80 5.80 -22.41
N GLN A 89 -1.22 4.91 -23.23
CA GLN A 89 -1.72 3.56 -23.49
C GLN A 89 -0.54 2.60 -23.67
N TYR A 90 -0.72 1.38 -23.20
CA TYR A 90 0.23 0.29 -23.38
C TYR A 90 -0.51 -1.00 -23.75
N LYS A 91 -0.16 -1.60 -24.89
CA LYS A 91 -0.82 -2.82 -25.42
C LYS A 91 -2.36 -2.74 -25.47
N GLY A 92 -2.93 -1.53 -25.66
CA GLY A 92 -4.37 -1.30 -25.75
C GLY A 92 -5.06 -0.93 -24.45
N TYR A 93 -4.35 -0.90 -23.32
CA TYR A 93 -4.86 -0.50 -22.01
C TYR A 93 -4.47 0.94 -21.69
N SER A 94 -5.37 1.70 -21.03
CA SER A 94 -5.08 3.07 -20.59
C SER A 94 -4.05 3.07 -19.46
N VAL A 95 -3.31 4.18 -19.36
CA VAL A 95 -2.47 4.53 -18.21
C VAL A 95 -3.09 5.77 -17.58
N ASP A 96 -3.73 5.59 -16.44
CA ASP A 96 -4.49 6.63 -15.74
C ASP A 96 -3.74 7.16 -14.53
N TYR A 97 -2.92 6.31 -13.91
CA TYR A 97 -2.11 6.63 -12.74
C TYR A 97 -0.68 6.11 -12.89
N ASN A 98 0.26 6.79 -12.22
CA ASN A 98 1.65 6.39 -12.13
C ASN A 98 2.01 6.10 -10.67
N LEU A 99 2.85 5.10 -10.46
CA LEU A 99 3.37 4.73 -9.16
C LEU A 99 4.86 4.37 -9.31
N GLU A 100 5.73 5.17 -8.71
CA GLU A 100 7.15 4.83 -8.63
C GLU A 100 7.37 3.97 -7.39
N ALA A 101 7.78 2.72 -7.61
CA ALA A 101 8.01 1.74 -6.57
C ALA A 101 9.50 1.41 -6.49
N ASP A 102 9.99 1.22 -5.28
CA ASP A 102 11.30 0.59 -5.06
C ASP A 102 11.14 -0.86 -4.55
N TYR A 103 12.27 -1.54 -4.42
CA TYR A 103 12.25 -2.92 -3.91
C TYR A 103 11.89 -3.01 -2.42
N ASN A 104 12.02 -1.90 -1.65
CA ASN A 104 11.59 -1.87 -0.24
C ASN A 104 10.06 -1.85 -0.14
N LEU A 105 9.40 -1.09 -1.03
CA LEU A 105 7.95 -1.09 -1.12
C LEU A 105 7.43 -2.50 -1.47
N LEU A 106 8.03 -3.14 -2.49
CA LEU A 106 7.66 -4.52 -2.86
C LEU A 106 7.88 -5.50 -1.70
N SER A 107 9.02 -5.40 -1.01
CA SER A 107 9.31 -6.19 0.20
C SER A 107 8.22 -6.02 1.26
N GLY A 108 7.87 -4.77 1.55
CA GLY A 108 6.86 -4.46 2.55
C GLY A 108 5.44 -4.95 2.17
N ILE A 109 5.08 -4.94 0.89
CA ILE A 109 3.82 -5.53 0.40
C ILE A 109 3.82 -7.03 0.64
N ILE A 110 4.89 -7.73 0.23
CA ILE A 110 5.01 -9.19 0.38
C ILE A 110 4.94 -9.60 1.85
N ASP A 111 5.65 -8.89 2.73
CA ASP A 111 5.67 -9.20 4.16
C ASP A 111 4.29 -8.97 4.82
N ARG A 112 3.54 -7.95 4.39
CA ARG A 112 2.16 -7.71 4.85
C ARG A 112 1.17 -8.74 4.34
N CYS A 113 1.42 -9.33 3.17
CA CYS A 113 0.66 -10.50 2.69
C CYS A 113 1.02 -11.79 3.44
N GLY A 114 1.98 -11.73 4.39
CA GLY A 114 2.47 -12.89 5.14
C GLY A 114 3.47 -13.75 4.37
N GLY A 115 4.13 -13.18 3.35
CA GLY A 115 5.01 -13.87 2.42
C GLY A 115 4.27 -14.41 1.20
N ILE A 116 5.02 -14.85 0.19
CA ILE A 116 4.48 -15.46 -1.04
C ILE A 116 5.08 -16.83 -1.31
N ASP A 117 4.30 -17.71 -1.89
CA ASP A 117 4.74 -19.05 -2.27
C ASP A 117 5.20 -19.05 -3.73
N LEU A 118 6.47 -19.38 -3.96
CA LEU A 118 7.06 -19.48 -5.30
C LEU A 118 7.62 -20.87 -5.57
N ASP A 119 7.41 -21.33 -6.80
CA ASP A 119 8.04 -22.53 -7.35
C ASP A 119 9.18 -22.14 -8.28
N ILE A 120 10.38 -22.01 -7.72
CA ILE A 120 11.60 -21.65 -8.47
C ILE A 120 12.49 -22.88 -8.68
N THR A 121 12.43 -23.89 -7.80
CA THR A 121 13.39 -24.99 -7.72
C THR A 121 12.72 -26.37 -7.62
N GLU A 122 11.69 -26.64 -8.38
CA GLU A 122 10.87 -27.89 -8.32
C GLU A 122 10.20 -28.13 -6.94
N SER A 123 10.23 -27.15 -6.08
CA SER A 123 9.53 -27.16 -4.79
C SER A 123 8.93 -25.80 -4.50
N VAL A 124 7.69 -25.80 -4.02
CA VAL A 124 7.01 -24.59 -3.57
C VAL A 124 7.60 -24.20 -2.22
N LEU A 125 8.24 -23.03 -2.17
CA LEU A 125 8.79 -22.46 -0.93
C LEU A 125 8.15 -21.11 -0.67
N ARG A 126 7.99 -20.81 0.63
CA ARG A 126 7.50 -19.51 1.08
C ARG A 126 8.65 -18.52 1.22
N TYR A 127 8.52 -17.37 0.58
CA TYR A 127 9.53 -16.32 0.57
C TYR A 127 9.02 -15.07 1.28
N THR A 128 9.91 -14.44 2.06
CA THR A 128 9.70 -13.12 2.64
C THR A 128 10.02 -12.03 1.61
N GLY A 129 9.59 -10.80 1.88
CA GLY A 129 9.89 -9.66 1.01
C GLY A 129 11.39 -9.46 0.81
N PHE A 130 12.20 -9.58 1.87
CA PHE A 130 13.66 -9.47 1.79
C PHE A 130 14.27 -10.52 0.86
N GLN A 131 13.85 -11.78 0.93
CA GLN A 131 14.35 -12.84 0.05
C GLN A 131 14.00 -12.58 -1.43
N ILE A 132 12.82 -12.03 -1.69
CA ILE A 132 12.39 -11.66 -3.05
C ILE A 132 13.24 -10.52 -3.60
N THR A 133 13.51 -9.48 -2.80
CA THR A 133 14.35 -8.36 -3.23
C THR A 133 15.80 -8.80 -3.48
N ASP A 134 16.32 -9.74 -2.71
CA ASP A 134 17.65 -10.34 -2.94
C ASP A 134 17.68 -11.09 -4.28
N ILE A 135 16.67 -11.89 -4.59
CA ILE A 135 16.53 -12.59 -5.88
C ILE A 135 16.48 -11.58 -7.05
N LEU A 136 15.71 -10.50 -6.95
CA LEU A 136 15.59 -9.49 -7.99
C LEU A 136 16.87 -8.67 -8.17
N SER A 137 17.68 -8.50 -7.13
CA SER A 137 18.94 -7.78 -7.18
C SER A 137 20.07 -8.59 -7.81
N THR A 138 20.00 -9.93 -7.74
CA THR A 138 20.93 -10.82 -8.44
C THR A 138 20.59 -10.79 -9.92
N LYS A 139 21.51 -10.36 -10.78
CA LYS A 139 21.36 -10.12 -12.24
C LYS A 139 21.06 -11.38 -13.08
N VAL A 140 20.13 -12.21 -12.67
CA VAL A 140 19.57 -13.33 -13.45
C VAL A 140 18.47 -12.77 -14.35
N ASP A 141 18.14 -13.44 -15.46
CA ASP A 141 16.98 -13.07 -16.30
C ASP A 141 15.72 -12.92 -15.45
N THR A 142 15.42 -11.68 -15.11
CA THR A 142 14.39 -11.36 -14.10
C THR A 142 12.97 -11.37 -14.67
N SER A 143 12.81 -11.45 -15.99
CA SER A 143 11.50 -11.34 -16.65
C SER A 143 10.53 -12.45 -16.21
N THR A 144 10.97 -13.70 -16.27
CA THR A 144 10.18 -14.86 -15.83
C THR A 144 9.90 -14.83 -14.34
N ILE A 145 10.92 -14.46 -13.54
CA ILE A 145 10.79 -14.37 -12.08
C ILE A 145 9.79 -13.29 -11.68
N ARG A 146 9.80 -12.12 -12.34
CA ARG A 146 8.82 -11.05 -12.10
C ARG A 146 7.38 -11.51 -12.33
N VAL A 147 7.14 -12.25 -13.41
CA VAL A 147 5.83 -12.84 -13.69
C VAL A 147 5.38 -13.80 -12.59
N LEU A 148 6.29 -14.65 -12.10
CA LEU A 148 6.00 -15.58 -10.99
C LEU A 148 5.69 -14.83 -9.69
N ILE A 149 6.47 -13.81 -9.37
CA ILE A 149 6.25 -12.97 -8.18
C ILE A 149 4.89 -12.28 -8.26
N ALA A 150 4.56 -11.64 -9.39
CA ALA A 150 3.26 -10.97 -9.55
C ALA A 150 2.09 -11.95 -9.38
N LYS A 151 2.16 -13.13 -10.00
CA LYS A 151 1.13 -14.18 -9.82
C LYS A 151 1.00 -14.60 -8.36
N ALA A 152 2.12 -14.77 -7.66
CA ALA A 152 2.12 -15.17 -6.26
C ALA A 152 1.56 -14.07 -5.33
N VAL A 153 1.86 -12.80 -5.63
CA VAL A 153 1.28 -11.66 -4.89
C VAL A 153 -0.23 -11.60 -5.09
N PHE A 154 -0.73 -11.67 -6.33
CA PHE A 154 -2.18 -11.68 -6.58
C PHE A 154 -2.86 -12.88 -5.92
N LYS A 155 -2.23 -14.06 -5.96
CA LYS A 155 -2.75 -15.24 -5.25
C LYS A 155 -2.81 -14.99 -3.74
N ALA A 156 -1.76 -14.46 -3.12
CA ALA A 156 -1.74 -14.16 -1.70
C ALA A 156 -2.83 -13.16 -1.30
N ILE A 157 -3.06 -12.12 -2.12
CA ILE A 157 -4.14 -11.15 -1.91
C ILE A 157 -5.52 -11.83 -2.06
N SER A 158 -5.71 -12.69 -3.05
CA SER A 158 -6.98 -13.39 -3.25
C SER A 158 -7.34 -14.33 -2.10
N GLU A 159 -6.33 -14.98 -1.49
CA GLU A 159 -6.51 -15.92 -0.38
C GLU A 159 -6.72 -15.21 0.95
N ASN A 160 -5.88 -14.21 1.25
CA ASN A 160 -5.84 -13.54 2.55
C ASN A 160 -6.67 -12.24 2.59
N GLY A 161 -7.04 -11.71 1.43
CA GLY A 161 -7.58 -10.35 1.29
C GLY A 161 -6.47 -9.30 1.33
N ILE A 162 -6.89 -8.06 1.16
CA ILE A 162 -6.06 -6.88 1.34
C ILE A 162 -6.74 -6.02 2.41
N ASP A 163 -6.00 -5.52 3.37
CA ASP A 163 -6.55 -4.58 4.33
C ASP A 163 -6.33 -3.12 3.86
N SER A 164 -7.09 -2.20 4.42
CA SER A 164 -6.96 -0.79 4.11
C SER A 164 -5.58 -0.23 4.52
N GLU A 165 -4.93 -0.82 5.52
CA GLU A 165 -3.60 -0.41 5.97
C GLU A 165 -2.53 -0.72 4.92
N LEU A 166 -2.66 -1.83 4.17
CA LEU A 166 -1.76 -2.14 3.07
C LEU A 166 -1.89 -1.12 1.93
N LEU A 167 -3.12 -0.71 1.59
CA LEU A 167 -3.34 0.31 0.55
C LEU A 167 -2.76 1.67 0.96
N VAL A 168 -3.00 2.08 2.20
CA VAL A 168 -2.39 3.31 2.75
C VAL A 168 -0.87 3.20 2.74
N TYR A 169 -0.30 2.06 3.15
CA TYR A 169 1.13 1.82 3.10
C TYR A 169 1.73 1.99 1.70
N VAL A 170 1.06 1.47 0.67
CA VAL A 170 1.51 1.62 -0.72
C VAL A 170 1.56 3.09 -1.12
N ILE A 171 0.52 3.87 -0.81
CA ILE A 171 0.46 5.30 -1.15
C ILE A 171 1.52 6.10 -0.38
N GLU A 172 1.69 5.85 0.92
CA GLU A 172 2.64 6.60 1.76
C GLU A 172 4.11 6.29 1.45
N ASN A 173 4.41 5.12 0.89
CA ASN A 173 5.78 4.66 0.61
C ASN A 173 6.12 4.64 -0.88
N SER A 174 5.31 5.27 -1.73
CA SER A 174 5.56 5.43 -3.17
C SER A 174 5.44 6.90 -3.58
N ASN A 175 6.05 7.26 -4.71
CA ASN A 175 5.74 8.51 -5.39
C ASN A 175 4.65 8.22 -6.43
N THR A 176 3.44 8.73 -6.20
CA THR A 176 2.27 8.38 -7.01
C THR A 176 1.28 9.53 -7.12
N ASP A 177 0.54 9.56 -8.20
CA ASP A 177 -0.64 10.42 -8.38
C ASP A 177 -1.95 9.76 -7.90
N LEU A 178 -1.89 8.48 -7.46
CA LEU A 178 -2.98 7.84 -6.74
C LEU A 178 -3.22 8.51 -5.39
N THR A 179 -4.48 8.59 -4.99
CA THR A 179 -4.86 9.13 -3.68
C THR A 179 -5.48 8.05 -2.79
N VAL A 180 -5.32 8.21 -1.47
CA VAL A 180 -5.90 7.28 -0.50
C VAL A 180 -7.40 7.04 -0.70
N PRO A 181 -8.26 8.06 -0.93
CA PRO A 181 -9.68 7.83 -1.20
C PRO A 181 -9.96 6.96 -2.43
N VAL A 182 -9.18 7.11 -3.51
CA VAL A 182 -9.30 6.28 -4.72
C VAL A 182 -8.97 4.84 -4.40
N CYS A 183 -7.84 4.58 -3.74
CA CYS A 183 -7.43 3.22 -3.36
C CYS A 183 -8.41 2.56 -2.37
N LEU A 184 -8.93 3.31 -1.40
CA LEU A 184 -9.90 2.77 -0.46
C LEU A 184 -11.23 2.41 -1.13
N ASN A 185 -11.61 3.11 -2.20
CA ASN A 185 -12.78 2.75 -3.00
C ASN A 185 -12.61 1.41 -3.74
N TRP A 186 -11.37 0.99 -4.03
CA TRP A 186 -11.07 -0.29 -4.68
C TRP A 186 -11.02 -1.47 -3.70
N HIS A 187 -10.84 -1.21 -2.42
CA HIS A 187 -10.56 -2.21 -1.38
C HIS A 187 -11.50 -3.42 -1.42
N GLU A 188 -12.80 -3.19 -1.54
CA GLU A 188 -13.82 -4.26 -1.54
C GLU A 188 -13.76 -5.14 -2.79
N TYR A 189 -13.23 -4.62 -3.90
CA TYR A 189 -13.16 -5.32 -5.19
C TYR A 189 -11.88 -6.13 -5.37
N LEU A 190 -10.76 -5.65 -4.79
CA LEU A 190 -9.42 -6.18 -5.08
C LEU A 190 -9.26 -7.65 -4.78
N LYS A 191 -9.89 -8.17 -3.74
CA LYS A 191 -9.83 -9.60 -3.40
C LYS A 191 -10.36 -10.48 -4.52
N ASP A 192 -11.54 -10.17 -5.02
CA ASP A 192 -12.20 -10.94 -6.07
C ASP A 192 -11.51 -10.74 -7.42
N MET A 193 -11.06 -9.52 -7.71
CA MET A 193 -10.30 -9.21 -8.93
C MET A 193 -8.97 -9.96 -8.98
N CYS A 194 -8.29 -10.13 -7.86
CA CYS A 194 -7.03 -10.89 -7.77
C CYS A 194 -7.22 -12.39 -8.07
N GLN A 195 -8.40 -12.97 -7.85
CA GLN A 195 -8.69 -14.35 -8.23
C GLN A 195 -8.69 -14.52 -9.75
N ASN A 196 -9.08 -13.47 -10.48
CA ASN A 196 -9.17 -13.45 -11.94
C ASN A 196 -7.97 -12.71 -12.59
N ALA A 197 -6.85 -12.64 -11.87
CA ALA A 197 -5.69 -11.91 -12.36
C ALA A 197 -4.96 -12.66 -13.48
N THR A 198 -4.69 -11.96 -14.58
CA THR A 198 -3.87 -12.42 -15.71
C THR A 198 -2.55 -11.65 -15.74
N VAL A 199 -1.42 -12.37 -15.84
CA VAL A 199 -0.08 -11.77 -15.90
C VAL A 199 0.56 -12.10 -17.24
N ILE A 200 0.91 -11.06 -18.00
CA ILE A 200 1.45 -11.11 -19.36
C ILE A 200 2.85 -10.49 -19.38
N ASN A 201 3.79 -11.17 -19.99
CA ASN A 201 5.17 -10.69 -20.17
C ASN A 201 5.33 -9.93 -21.50
#